data_6f40a63c5a3c74d9596604dc7b82b57b
#
_entry.id   6f40a63c5a3c74d9596604dc7b82b57b
#
_cell.length_a   1.000
_cell.length_b   1.000
_cell.length_c   1.000
_cell.angle_alpha   90.00
_cell.angle_beta   90.00
_cell.angle_gamma   90.00
#
_symmetry.space_group_name_H-M   'P 1'
#
loop_
_entity.id
_entity.type
_entity.pdbx_description
1 polymer ?
#
loop_
_entity_poly.entity_id
_entity_poly.type
_entity_poly.pdbx_seq_one_letter_code
_entity_poly.pdbx_strand_id
1 'polypeptide(L)'
;SRKIKALVVFYEDLLGEAGFEVADLDRLDFLLSNNILANGTAQASEVVLPGAGFAEKRGSLVNVTGRLQRLNQAILPPEGAMDDWEILRDLVKALNGNEPDRHLLEDVFREIADEVEEFEELTLSKIGDLGVQVTRTGQTIPLLETERARIQAGEIVG
;
A
#
# COMPACT_ATOMS: atom_id res chain seq x y z
N SER A 1 -8.67 26.64 3.39
CA SER A 1 -7.38 26.91 4.04
C SER A 1 -6.38 25.84 3.61
N ARG A 2 -5.22 26.25 3.09
CA ARG A 2 -4.12 25.37 2.69
C ARG A 2 -3.45 24.74 3.93
N LYS A 3 -4.07 23.74 4.53
CA LYS A 3 -3.48 23.04 5.69
C LYS A 3 -2.47 21.98 5.27
N ILE A 4 -2.75 21.29 4.14
CA ILE A 4 -1.86 20.30 3.54
C ILE A 4 -1.13 20.98 2.37
N LYS A 5 0.18 20.87 2.36
CA LYS A 5 1.05 21.45 1.34
C LYS A 5 1.73 20.39 0.48
N ALA A 6 2.07 19.26 1.08
CA ALA A 6 2.67 18.14 0.38
C ALA A 6 1.83 16.88 0.61
N LEU A 7 1.70 16.07 -0.42
CA LEU A 7 0.97 14.82 -0.36
C LEU A 7 1.81 13.70 -0.99
N VAL A 8 1.84 12.55 -0.32
CA VAL A 8 2.45 11.33 -0.82
C VAL A 8 1.34 10.30 -0.96
N VAL A 9 1.17 9.75 -2.15
CA VAL A 9 0.06 8.84 -2.50
C VAL A 9 0.63 7.50 -2.93
N PHE A 10 0.14 6.43 -2.30
CA PHE A 10 0.49 5.06 -2.67
C PHE A 10 -0.74 4.34 -3.22
N TYR A 11 -0.65 3.86 -4.46
CA TYR A 11 -1.63 3.01 -5.15
C TYR A 11 -3.03 3.58 -5.35
N GLU A 12 -3.29 4.82 -4.96
CA GLU A 12 -4.62 5.44 -5.09
C GLU A 12 -4.69 6.30 -6.36
N ASP A 13 -5.84 6.31 -7.03
CA ASP A 13 -6.15 7.27 -8.07
C ASP A 13 -7.11 8.34 -7.55
N LEU A 14 -6.51 9.44 -7.06
CA LEU A 14 -7.27 10.54 -6.46
C LEU A 14 -8.23 11.18 -7.45
N LEU A 15 -7.84 11.29 -8.73
CA LEU A 15 -8.65 11.93 -9.78
C LEU A 15 -9.69 10.97 -10.37
N GLY A 16 -9.38 9.67 -10.40
CA GLY A 16 -10.29 8.65 -10.95
C GLY A 16 -11.30 8.12 -9.94
N GLU A 17 -10.79 7.57 -8.84
CA GLU A 17 -11.61 6.78 -7.91
C GLU A 17 -11.99 7.53 -6.64
N ALA A 18 -11.10 8.37 -6.11
CA ALA A 18 -11.33 9.09 -4.86
C ALA A 18 -12.12 10.40 -5.01
N GLY A 19 -12.45 10.80 -6.26
CA GLY A 19 -13.33 11.92 -6.54
C GLY A 19 -12.73 13.32 -6.29
N PHE A 20 -11.40 13.43 -6.25
CA PHE A 20 -10.72 14.73 -6.23
C PHE A 20 -10.74 15.35 -7.63
N GLU A 21 -10.75 16.68 -7.68
CA GLU A 21 -10.58 17.43 -8.91
C GLU A 21 -9.12 17.89 -9.06
N VAL A 22 -8.69 18.13 -10.30
CA VAL A 22 -7.34 18.67 -10.59
C VAL A 22 -7.07 19.94 -9.78
N ALA A 23 -8.09 20.83 -9.67
CA ALA A 23 -7.99 22.07 -8.89
C ALA A 23 -7.71 21.84 -7.38
N ASP A 24 -7.99 20.67 -6.84
CA ASP A 24 -7.64 20.32 -5.46
C ASP A 24 -6.15 19.97 -5.35
N LEU A 25 -5.61 19.26 -6.33
CA LEU A 25 -4.20 18.91 -6.41
C LEU A 25 -3.33 20.15 -6.73
N ASP A 26 -3.78 21.06 -7.58
CA ASP A 26 -3.10 22.34 -7.89
C ASP A 26 -2.87 23.23 -6.65
N ARG A 27 -3.55 22.95 -5.54
CA ARG A 27 -3.34 23.65 -4.27
C ARG A 27 -2.18 23.13 -3.45
N LEU A 28 -1.64 21.98 -3.80
CA LEU A 28 -0.46 21.40 -3.18
C LEU A 28 0.79 22.15 -3.64
N ASP A 29 1.78 22.21 -2.80
CA ASP A 29 3.11 22.69 -3.15
C ASP A 29 3.98 21.54 -3.69
N PHE A 30 3.58 20.29 -3.41
CA PHE A 30 4.28 19.07 -3.86
C PHE A 30 3.35 17.84 -3.81
N LEU A 31 3.35 17.06 -4.88
CA LEU A 31 2.66 15.77 -4.98
C LEU A 31 3.63 14.69 -5.45
N LEU A 32 3.78 13.64 -4.66
CA LEU A 32 4.49 12.43 -5.03
C LEU A 32 3.51 11.27 -5.11
N SER A 33 3.56 10.49 -6.16
CA SER A 33 2.79 9.26 -6.27
C SER A 33 3.69 8.04 -6.46
N ASN A 34 3.28 6.94 -5.85
CA ASN A 34 3.77 5.60 -6.13
C ASN A 34 2.62 4.77 -6.69
N ASN A 35 2.80 4.20 -7.87
CA ASN A 35 1.78 3.34 -8.48
C ASN A 35 2.42 2.37 -9.47
N ILE A 36 1.70 1.29 -9.78
CA ILE A 36 2.04 0.34 -10.84
C ILE A 36 1.54 0.78 -12.22
N LEU A 37 0.61 1.73 -12.26
CA LEU A 37 0.01 2.27 -13.48
C LEU A 37 0.14 3.80 -13.49
N ALA A 38 0.35 4.36 -14.68
CA ALA A 38 0.34 5.79 -14.92
C ALA A 38 -1.11 6.32 -14.99
N ASN A 39 -1.78 6.38 -13.83
CA ASN A 39 -3.14 6.91 -13.68
C ASN A 39 -3.17 8.45 -13.65
N GLY A 40 -4.35 9.04 -13.43
CA GLY A 40 -4.53 10.47 -13.37
C GLY A 40 -3.69 11.16 -12.29
N THR A 41 -3.59 10.56 -11.10
CA THR A 41 -2.76 11.06 -10.00
C THR A 41 -1.28 11.07 -10.36
N ALA A 42 -0.78 9.99 -10.98
CA ALA A 42 0.60 9.92 -11.43
C ALA A 42 0.93 11.01 -12.48
N GLN A 43 -0.01 11.29 -13.39
CA GLN A 43 0.16 12.36 -14.40
C GLN A 43 0.18 13.76 -13.79
N ALA A 44 -0.49 13.97 -12.65
CA ALA A 44 -0.53 15.24 -11.94
C ALA A 44 0.62 15.41 -10.93
N SER A 45 1.43 14.38 -10.69
CA SER A 45 2.49 14.38 -9.68
C SER A 45 3.79 14.99 -10.20
N GLU A 46 4.51 15.76 -9.36
CA GLU A 46 5.87 16.22 -9.64
C GLU A 46 6.88 15.09 -9.62
N VAL A 47 6.63 14.08 -8.79
CA VAL A 47 7.48 12.89 -8.68
C VAL A 47 6.62 11.64 -8.75
N VAL A 48 7.00 10.73 -9.64
CA VAL A 48 6.36 9.42 -9.76
C VAL A 48 7.41 8.33 -9.48
N LEU A 49 7.12 7.47 -8.49
CA LEU A 49 7.94 6.32 -8.16
C LEU A 49 7.22 5.06 -8.66
N PRO A 50 7.79 4.31 -9.59
CA PRO A 50 7.16 3.10 -10.10
C PRO A 50 7.25 1.99 -9.05
N GLY A 51 6.08 1.51 -8.60
CA GLY A 51 5.95 0.38 -7.68
C GLY A 51 5.87 -0.95 -8.42
N ALA A 52 6.38 -1.99 -7.80
CA ALA A 52 6.24 -3.36 -8.30
C ALA A 52 4.81 -3.89 -8.09
N GLY A 53 4.30 -4.66 -9.04
CA GLY A 53 3.02 -5.35 -8.94
C GLY A 53 3.06 -6.50 -7.91
N PHE A 54 1.89 -7.04 -7.56
CA PHE A 54 1.78 -8.09 -6.53
C PHE A 54 2.56 -9.37 -6.84
N ALA A 55 2.74 -9.71 -8.12
CA ALA A 55 3.52 -10.87 -8.56
C ALA A 55 5.02 -10.58 -8.69
N GLU A 56 5.41 -9.32 -8.60
CA GLU A 56 6.76 -8.80 -8.86
C GLU A 56 7.52 -8.46 -7.59
N LYS A 57 6.85 -8.50 -6.43
CA LYS A 57 7.40 -8.08 -5.14
C LYS A 57 7.26 -9.12 -4.05
N ARG A 58 8.01 -8.91 -2.96
CA ARG A 58 7.91 -9.67 -1.72
C ARG A 58 7.28 -8.82 -0.63
N GLY A 59 6.59 -9.47 0.30
CA GLY A 59 5.97 -8.77 1.42
C GLY A 59 4.90 -9.60 2.09
N SER A 60 3.97 -8.91 2.70
CA SER A 60 2.78 -9.51 3.27
C SER A 60 1.58 -8.60 3.06
N LEU A 61 0.40 -9.19 3.07
CA LEU A 61 -0.86 -8.46 3.01
C LEU A 61 -1.90 -9.12 3.90
N VAL A 62 -2.82 -8.33 4.41
CA VAL A 62 -4.02 -8.84 5.08
C VAL A 62 -5.17 -8.75 4.07
N ASN A 63 -5.79 -9.89 3.76
CA ASN A 63 -6.90 -9.92 2.84
C ASN A 63 -8.21 -9.46 3.52
N VAL A 64 -9.27 -9.34 2.73
CA VAL A 64 -10.59 -8.88 3.17
C VAL A 64 -11.25 -9.75 4.26
N THR A 65 -10.77 -10.97 4.48
CA THR A 65 -11.25 -11.85 5.55
C THR A 65 -10.37 -11.78 6.81
N GLY A 66 -9.39 -10.88 6.83
CA GLY A 66 -8.48 -10.71 7.96
C GLY A 66 -7.39 -11.78 8.04
N ARG A 67 -7.06 -12.40 6.91
CA ARG A 67 -5.96 -13.37 6.83
C ARG A 67 -4.69 -12.68 6.34
N LEU A 68 -3.65 -12.73 7.16
CA LEU A 68 -2.31 -12.32 6.80
C LEU A 68 -1.69 -13.39 5.89
N GLN A 69 -1.24 -12.97 4.72
CA GLN A 69 -0.67 -13.84 3.70
C GLN A 69 0.68 -13.27 3.24
N ARG A 70 1.60 -14.15 2.90
CA ARG A 70 2.90 -13.77 2.35
C ARG A 70 2.78 -13.59 0.84
N LEU A 71 3.37 -12.52 0.33
CA LEU A 71 3.64 -12.34 -1.08
C LEU A 71 5.02 -12.91 -1.42
N ASN A 72 5.06 -13.77 -2.41
CA ASN A 72 6.30 -14.31 -2.98
C ASN A 72 6.44 -13.80 -4.40
N GLN A 73 7.58 -13.21 -4.70
CA GLN A 73 7.90 -12.76 -6.05
C GLN A 73 7.90 -13.94 -7.02
N ALA A 74 7.07 -13.87 -8.04
CA ALA A 74 6.94 -14.89 -9.09
C ALA A 74 7.66 -14.49 -10.39
N ILE A 75 7.72 -13.19 -10.68
CA ILE A 75 8.37 -12.62 -11.86
C ILE A 75 9.21 -11.41 -11.45
N LEU A 76 10.16 -11.04 -12.30
CA LEU A 76 10.93 -9.81 -12.07
C LEU A 76 10.08 -8.59 -12.40
N PRO A 77 10.20 -7.49 -11.61
CA PRO A 77 9.54 -6.24 -11.95
C PRO A 77 10.12 -5.63 -13.23
N PRO A 78 9.37 -4.76 -13.91
CA PRO A 78 9.93 -3.92 -14.97
C PRO A 78 11.12 -3.10 -14.47
N GLU A 79 12.01 -2.72 -15.40
CA GLU A 79 13.16 -1.88 -15.06
C GLU A 79 12.72 -0.57 -14.39
N GLY A 80 13.31 -0.28 -13.24
CA GLY A 80 13.03 0.90 -12.43
C GLY A 80 11.89 0.74 -11.42
N ALA A 81 11.07 -0.32 -11.49
CA ALA A 81 10.07 -0.60 -10.48
C ALA A 81 10.71 -1.31 -9.26
N MET A 82 10.27 -0.91 -8.06
CA MET A 82 10.84 -1.37 -6.79
C MET A 82 9.76 -1.85 -5.84
N ASP A 83 10.15 -2.66 -4.87
CA ASP A 83 9.28 -3.06 -3.76
C ASP A 83 8.90 -1.85 -2.90
N ASP A 84 7.68 -1.80 -2.40
CA ASP A 84 7.16 -0.63 -1.65
C ASP A 84 7.98 -0.31 -0.41
N TRP A 85 8.44 -1.32 0.29
CA TRP A 85 9.26 -1.13 1.50
C TRP A 85 10.63 -0.50 1.16
N GLU A 86 11.20 -0.79 0.00
CA GLU A 86 12.44 -0.18 -0.49
C GLU A 86 12.20 1.29 -0.86
N ILE A 87 11.10 1.57 -1.56
CA ILE A 87 10.68 2.95 -1.88
C ILE A 87 10.49 3.76 -0.60
N LEU A 88 9.79 3.21 0.40
CA LEU A 88 9.57 3.88 1.68
C LEU A 88 10.86 4.11 2.45
N ARG A 89 11.76 3.12 2.48
CA ARG A 89 13.09 3.25 3.08
C ARG A 89 13.88 4.39 2.44
N ASP A 90 13.89 4.44 1.11
CA ASP A 90 14.64 5.45 0.37
C ASP A 90 14.02 6.86 0.52
N LEU A 91 12.69 6.95 0.63
CA LEU A 91 11.99 8.19 0.98
C LEU A 91 12.36 8.67 2.39
N VAL A 92 12.38 7.78 3.39
CA VAL A 92 12.80 8.12 4.77
C VAL A 92 14.24 8.62 4.77
N LYS A 93 15.13 7.96 4.03
CA LYS A 93 16.52 8.39 3.86
C LYS A 93 16.60 9.78 3.22
N ALA A 94 15.84 10.03 2.16
CA ALA A 94 15.83 11.32 1.48
C ALA A 94 15.33 12.46 2.37
N LEU A 95 14.34 12.21 3.21
CA LEU A 95 13.74 13.19 4.09
C LEU A 95 14.59 13.47 5.35
N ASN A 96 15.19 12.44 5.93
CA ASN A 96 15.91 12.52 7.20
C ASN A 96 17.43 12.63 7.05
N GLY A 97 17.97 12.40 5.85
CA GLY A 97 19.41 12.39 5.58
C GLY A 97 20.18 11.19 6.13
N ASN A 98 19.51 10.26 6.80
CA ASN A 98 20.10 9.07 7.38
C ASN A 98 19.46 7.80 6.81
N GLU A 99 20.25 6.74 6.64
CA GLU A 99 19.71 5.43 6.32
C GLU A 99 18.96 4.87 7.55
N PRO A 100 17.73 4.35 7.34
CA PRO A 100 17.09 3.56 8.39
C PRO A 100 17.93 2.31 8.67
N ASP A 101 17.97 1.88 9.92
CA ASP A 101 18.70 0.66 10.36
C ASP A 101 18.09 -0.66 9.84
N ARG A 102 17.10 -0.55 8.94
CA ARG A 102 16.37 -1.68 8.38
C ARG A 102 16.79 -1.90 6.94
N HIS A 103 17.50 -2.99 6.72
CA HIS A 103 18.04 -3.35 5.41
C HIS A 103 17.33 -4.53 4.76
N LEU A 104 16.51 -5.25 5.53
CA LEU A 104 15.80 -6.44 5.08
C LEU A 104 14.30 -6.30 5.34
N LEU A 105 13.50 -6.88 4.45
CA LEU A 105 12.05 -6.98 4.61
C LEU A 105 11.66 -7.67 5.94
N GLU A 106 12.43 -8.66 6.35
CA GLU A 106 12.26 -9.39 7.60
C GLU A 106 12.40 -8.51 8.84
N ASP A 107 13.27 -7.49 8.80
CA ASP A 107 13.45 -6.55 9.90
C ASP A 107 12.25 -5.60 10.00
N VAL A 108 11.75 -5.10 8.85
CA VAL A 108 10.53 -4.30 8.79
C VAL A 108 9.33 -5.07 9.32
N PHE A 109 9.18 -6.33 8.91
CA PHE A 109 8.06 -7.15 9.39
C PHE A 109 8.16 -7.43 10.90
N ARG A 110 9.36 -7.65 11.43
CA ARG A 110 9.57 -7.86 12.87
C ARG A 110 9.13 -6.63 13.68
N GLU A 111 9.48 -5.44 13.23
CA GLU A 111 9.05 -4.20 13.88
C GLU A 111 7.53 -4.04 13.85
N ILE A 112 6.89 -4.36 12.72
CA ILE A 112 5.41 -4.38 12.64
C ILE A 112 4.84 -5.38 13.66
N ALA A 113 5.44 -6.56 13.77
CA ALA A 113 4.98 -7.60 14.72
C ALA A 113 5.19 -7.20 16.18
N ASP A 114 6.19 -6.37 16.47
CA ASP A 114 6.44 -5.85 17.82
C ASP A 114 5.45 -4.72 18.19
N GLU A 115 4.89 -4.01 17.22
CA GLU A 115 3.97 -2.89 17.44
C GLU A 115 2.48 -3.25 17.28
N VAL A 116 2.17 -4.30 16.53
CA VAL A 116 0.79 -4.72 16.20
C VAL A 116 0.47 -6.00 16.93
N GLU A 117 -0.42 -5.92 17.93
CA GLU A 117 -0.81 -7.05 18.80
C GLU A 117 -1.26 -8.29 18.01
N GLU A 118 -2.01 -8.09 16.91
CA GLU A 118 -2.48 -9.19 16.08
C GLU A 118 -1.38 -9.93 15.32
N PHE A 119 -0.18 -9.35 15.27
CA PHE A 119 0.99 -9.92 14.60
C PHE A 119 2.05 -10.45 15.59
N GLU A 120 1.78 -10.35 16.88
CA GLU A 120 2.68 -10.81 17.94
C GLU A 120 3.21 -12.23 17.65
N GLU A 121 4.49 -12.44 17.86
CA GLU A 121 5.23 -13.68 17.60
C GLU A 121 5.25 -14.16 16.12
N LEU A 122 4.66 -13.41 15.17
CA LEU A 122 4.72 -13.77 13.76
C LEU A 122 6.06 -13.33 13.14
N THR A 123 6.46 -14.07 12.14
CA THR A 123 7.56 -13.74 11.22
C THR A 123 7.10 -14.06 9.81
N LEU A 124 7.74 -13.50 8.77
CA LEU A 124 7.40 -13.82 7.39
C LEU A 124 7.42 -15.32 7.10
N SER A 125 8.33 -16.06 7.72
CA SER A 125 8.39 -17.53 7.57
C SER A 125 7.25 -18.27 8.31
N LYS A 126 6.81 -17.76 9.46
CA LYS A 126 5.70 -18.36 10.22
C LYS A 126 4.33 -18.16 9.56
N ILE A 127 4.18 -17.16 8.71
CA ILE A 127 2.94 -16.94 7.95
C ILE A 127 2.62 -18.17 7.08
N GLY A 128 3.66 -18.82 6.54
CA GLY A 128 3.51 -20.00 5.69
C GLY A 128 2.73 -19.73 4.40
N ASP A 129 2.44 -20.80 3.66
CA ASP A 129 1.77 -20.69 2.35
C ASP A 129 0.25 -20.49 2.47
N LEU A 130 -0.34 -20.93 3.58
CA LEU A 130 -1.79 -20.79 3.82
C LEU A 130 -2.17 -19.48 4.52
N GLY A 131 -1.18 -18.74 5.01
CA GLY A 131 -1.42 -17.54 5.80
C GLY A 131 -1.95 -17.81 7.21
N VAL A 132 -2.04 -16.77 8.01
CA VAL A 132 -2.49 -16.79 9.41
C VAL A 132 -3.69 -15.88 9.58
N GLN A 133 -4.71 -16.33 10.31
CA GLN A 133 -5.85 -15.49 10.66
C GLN A 133 -5.43 -14.52 11.76
N VAL A 134 -5.44 -13.21 11.47
CA VAL A 134 -4.96 -12.14 12.38
C VAL A 134 -6.09 -11.27 12.90
N THR A 135 -7.22 -11.19 12.23
CA THR A 135 -8.40 -10.52 12.75
C THR A 135 -9.46 -11.52 13.19
N ARG A 136 -10.26 -11.17 14.18
CA ARG A 136 -11.35 -12.02 14.65
C ARG A 136 -12.38 -12.20 13.54
N THR A 137 -12.77 -13.43 13.27
CA THR A 137 -13.89 -13.76 12.40
C THR A 137 -15.15 -13.01 12.87
N GLY A 138 -15.75 -12.20 12.01
CA GLY A 138 -16.93 -11.42 12.32
C GLY A 138 -16.71 -9.91 12.40
N GLN A 139 -15.48 -9.42 12.34
CA GLN A 139 -15.26 -8.00 12.07
C GLN A 139 -15.48 -7.77 10.58
N THR A 140 -16.57 -7.09 10.25
CA THR A 140 -16.85 -6.64 8.89
C THR A 140 -16.04 -5.38 8.62
N ILE A 141 -15.32 -5.36 7.50
CA ILE A 141 -14.69 -4.15 7.01
C ILE A 141 -15.81 -3.27 6.44
N PRO A 142 -16.03 -2.04 6.95
CA PRO A 142 -17.14 -1.19 6.52
C PRO A 142 -17.22 -0.98 5.00
N LEU A 143 -16.07 -0.90 4.33
CA LEU A 143 -15.98 -0.80 2.87
C LEU A 143 -16.58 -2.03 2.18
N LEU A 144 -16.35 -3.23 2.69
CA LEU A 144 -16.89 -4.49 2.15
C LEU A 144 -18.40 -4.60 2.31
N GLU A 145 -18.96 -4.08 3.38
CA GLU A 145 -20.42 -4.03 3.56
C GLU A 145 -21.05 -3.09 2.55
N THR A 146 -20.43 -1.94 2.30
CA THR A 146 -20.88 -0.98 1.30
C THR A 146 -20.80 -1.58 -0.11
N GLU A 147 -19.72 -2.23 -0.48
CA GLU A 147 -19.60 -2.90 -1.79
C GLU A 147 -20.57 -4.07 -1.95
N ARG A 148 -20.74 -4.90 -0.93
CA ARG A 148 -21.73 -5.98 -0.95
C ARG A 148 -23.16 -5.43 -1.14
N ALA A 149 -23.50 -4.34 -0.46
CA ALA A 149 -24.78 -3.69 -0.63
C ALA A 149 -24.97 -3.17 -2.08
N ARG A 150 -23.93 -2.59 -2.69
CA ARG A 150 -23.96 -2.12 -4.08
C ARG A 150 -24.07 -3.26 -5.09
N ILE A 151 -23.38 -4.38 -4.88
CA ILE A 151 -23.53 -5.60 -5.69
C ILE A 151 -24.95 -6.15 -5.57
N GLN A 152 -25.51 -6.23 -4.36
CA GLN A 152 -26.88 -6.69 -4.13
C GLN A 152 -27.91 -5.75 -4.73
N ALA A 153 -27.64 -4.46 -4.77
CA ALA A 153 -28.49 -3.47 -5.43
C ALA A 153 -28.40 -3.48 -6.98
N GLY A 154 -27.46 -4.27 -7.54
CA GLY A 154 -27.23 -4.32 -8.99
C GLY A 154 -26.51 -3.11 -9.57
N GLU A 155 -25.87 -2.31 -8.71
CA GLU A 155 -25.13 -1.10 -9.10
C GLU A 155 -23.75 -1.43 -9.70
N ILE A 156 -23.18 -2.57 -9.31
CA ILE A 156 -21.93 -3.10 -9.85
C ILE A 156 -22.09 -4.60 -10.14
N VAL A 157 -21.51 -5.02 -11.26
CA VAL A 157 -21.45 -6.44 -11.65
C VAL A 157 -20.19 -7.01 -11.01
N GLY A 158 -20.35 -8.05 -10.18
CA GLY A 158 -19.25 -8.77 -9.53
C GLY A 158 -18.46 -9.65 -10.52
#